data_b33aba07b7592ea7dd38bffcc589a945
#
_entry.id   b33aba07b7592ea7dd38bffcc589a945
#
_cell.length_a   1.000
_cell.length_b   1.000
_cell.length_c   1.000
_cell.angle_alpha   90.00
_cell.angle_beta   90.00
_cell.angle_gamma   90.00
#
_symmetry.space_group_name_H-M   'P 1'
#
loop_
_entity.id
_entity.type
_entity.pdbx_description
1 polymer ?
#
loop_
_entity_poly.entity_id
_entity_poly.type
_entity_poly.pdbx_seq_one_letter_code
_entity_poly.pdbx_strand_id
1 'polypeptide(L)'
;MPPTLRAMVKIQRLTGMRPGEIFGMRVGDIDRSRGNGLWYYIPGSYKTEKFVGKIKFPLGKPEQELLAPYLIGKKSGEAVFSPRTAQAERKAEKRANRQTKLTPAQVARDEARVEQPYRYSEFYNRFSYRQAIEHAINKGNKTLPEDEQIPYWTPYRLRNSAATATEEKIGLDEAQAQLGHKSANMTRRYSKAQLRIREKLARDRQKHNPFDDGLEGERAAK
;
A
#
# COMPACT_ATOMS: atom_id res chain seq x y z
N MET A 1 -11.32 3.25 7.51
CA MET A 1 -9.85 3.13 7.32
C MET A 1 -9.35 4.41 6.67
N PRO A 2 -8.25 5.05 7.17
CA PRO A 2 -7.69 6.25 6.54
C PRO A 2 -7.27 5.99 5.08
N PRO A 3 -7.40 6.98 4.17
CA PRO A 3 -7.01 6.84 2.77
C PRO A 3 -5.57 6.34 2.57
N THR A 4 -4.60 6.88 3.31
CA THR A 4 -3.20 6.42 3.30
C THR A 4 -3.09 4.91 3.55
N LEU A 5 -3.72 4.40 4.62
CA LEU A 5 -3.65 2.99 4.96
C LEU A 5 -4.37 2.12 3.92
N ARG A 6 -5.48 2.61 3.36
CA ARG A 6 -6.21 1.95 2.28
C ARG A 6 -5.34 1.80 1.02
N ALA A 7 -4.64 2.86 0.64
CA ALA A 7 -3.71 2.83 -0.50
C ALA A 7 -2.58 1.82 -0.27
N MET A 8 -1.95 1.81 0.92
CA MET A 8 -0.92 0.82 1.28
C MET A 8 -1.42 -0.62 1.12
N VAL A 9 -2.60 -0.93 1.66
CA VAL A 9 -3.22 -2.26 1.59
C VAL A 9 -3.53 -2.65 0.15
N LYS A 10 -4.15 -1.74 -0.63
CA LYS A 10 -4.48 -2.00 -2.04
C LYS A 10 -3.22 -2.26 -2.88
N ILE A 11 -2.19 -1.43 -2.77
CA ILE A 11 -0.94 -1.60 -3.51
C ILE A 11 -0.26 -2.92 -3.12
N GLN A 12 -0.19 -3.23 -1.83
CA GLN A 12 0.40 -4.48 -1.37
C GLN A 12 -0.34 -5.70 -1.91
N ARG A 13 -1.66 -5.64 -1.96
CA ARG A 13 -2.50 -6.70 -2.51
C ARG A 13 -2.30 -6.87 -4.02
N LEU A 14 -2.19 -5.76 -4.78
CA LEU A 14 -1.96 -5.79 -6.23
C LEU A 14 -0.58 -6.34 -6.59
N THR A 15 0.45 -5.87 -5.88
CA THR A 15 1.86 -6.14 -6.26
C THR A 15 2.45 -7.38 -5.58
N GLY A 16 1.88 -7.82 -4.46
CA GLY A 16 2.47 -8.86 -3.62
C GLY A 16 3.75 -8.44 -2.90
N MET A 17 4.08 -7.16 -2.85
CA MET A 17 5.25 -6.63 -2.12
C MET A 17 5.26 -7.07 -0.65
N ARG A 18 6.45 -7.23 -0.08
CA ARG A 18 6.60 -7.43 1.37
C ARG A 18 6.13 -6.18 2.11
N PRO A 19 5.58 -6.31 3.34
CA PRO A 19 5.18 -5.15 4.14
C PRO A 19 6.28 -4.09 4.25
N GLY A 20 7.55 -4.53 4.41
CA GLY A 20 8.70 -3.63 4.49
C GLY A 20 8.94 -2.79 3.23
N GLU A 21 8.64 -3.35 2.07
CA GLU A 21 8.77 -2.65 0.79
C GLU A 21 7.67 -1.59 0.64
N ILE A 22 6.49 -1.81 1.23
CA ILE A 22 5.40 -0.82 1.22
C ILE A 22 5.66 0.31 2.21
N PHE A 23 5.94 -0.01 3.47
CA PHE A 23 6.09 1.05 4.48
C PHE A 23 7.44 1.78 4.42
N GLY A 24 8.45 1.21 3.76
CA GLY A 24 9.74 1.83 3.54
C GLY A 24 9.86 2.66 2.25
N MET A 25 8.80 2.71 1.44
CA MET A 25 8.79 3.36 0.12
C MET A 25 9.05 4.86 0.23
N ARG A 26 10.05 5.37 -0.50
CA ARG A 26 10.37 6.80 -0.63
C ARG A 26 9.98 7.31 -2.01
N VAL A 27 9.74 8.61 -2.10
CA VAL A 27 9.37 9.26 -3.37
C VAL A 27 10.46 9.06 -4.43
N GLY A 28 11.73 9.18 -4.06
CA GLY A 28 12.87 9.02 -4.97
C GLY A 28 13.13 7.60 -5.43
N ASP A 29 12.53 6.59 -4.76
CA ASP A 29 12.65 5.20 -5.16
C ASP A 29 11.71 4.84 -6.33
N ILE A 30 10.86 5.80 -6.78
CA ILE A 30 9.89 5.60 -7.86
C ILE A 30 10.39 6.28 -9.13
N ASP A 31 10.91 5.48 -10.06
CA ASP A 31 11.31 5.90 -11.40
C ASP A 31 10.08 6.04 -12.31
N ARG A 32 9.81 7.26 -12.77
CA ARG A 32 8.67 7.62 -13.64
C ARG A 32 9.10 8.01 -15.06
N SER A 33 10.41 7.93 -15.36
CA SER A 33 11.01 8.54 -16.55
C SER A 33 10.98 7.66 -17.81
N ARG A 34 10.61 6.37 -17.72
CA ARG A 34 10.86 5.40 -18.79
C ARG A 34 9.93 5.45 -20.00
N GLY A 35 8.89 6.28 -20.01
CA GLY A 35 8.04 6.53 -21.18
C GLY A 35 7.23 5.35 -21.71
N ASN A 36 7.25 4.18 -21.05
CA ASN A 36 6.55 2.95 -21.47
C ASN A 36 5.20 2.73 -20.78
N GLY A 37 4.67 3.78 -20.14
CA GLY A 37 3.41 3.72 -19.38
C GLY A 37 3.51 3.04 -18.01
N LEU A 38 4.68 2.52 -17.63
CA LEU A 38 4.92 1.91 -16.32
C LEU A 38 5.83 2.80 -15.48
N TRP A 39 5.54 2.87 -14.18
CA TRP A 39 6.51 3.33 -13.19
C TRP A 39 7.24 2.14 -12.60
N TYR A 40 8.40 2.38 -12.00
CA TYR A 40 9.20 1.33 -11.38
C TYR A 40 9.57 1.73 -9.97
N TYR A 41 9.14 0.96 -9.00
CA TYR A 41 9.63 1.10 -7.64
C TYR A 41 10.90 0.26 -7.45
N ILE A 42 11.97 0.91 -7.00
CA ILE A 42 13.29 0.33 -6.77
C ILE A 42 13.67 0.61 -5.32
N PRO A 43 13.41 -0.31 -4.36
CA PRO A 43 13.75 -0.10 -2.96
C PRO A 43 15.22 0.26 -2.76
N GLY A 44 15.51 1.30 -1.98
CA GLY A 44 16.88 1.75 -1.72
C GLY A 44 17.71 0.72 -0.97
N SER A 45 17.11 -0.07 -0.07
CA SER A 45 17.73 -1.23 0.57
C SER A 45 16.68 -2.23 1.02
N TYR A 46 17.00 -3.53 1.00
CA TYR A 46 16.12 -4.58 1.49
C TYR A 46 16.92 -5.82 1.93
N LYS A 47 16.33 -6.61 2.83
CA LYS A 47 16.98 -7.71 3.55
C LYS A 47 17.74 -8.71 2.66
N THR A 48 17.32 -8.91 1.42
CA THR A 48 17.89 -9.90 0.49
C THR A 48 18.66 -9.29 -0.68
N GLU A 49 18.96 -7.99 -0.64
CA GLU A 49 19.67 -7.27 -1.72
C GLU A 49 21.01 -7.90 -2.07
N LYS A 50 21.77 -8.31 -1.07
CA LYS A 50 23.08 -8.98 -1.23
C LYS A 50 22.99 -10.30 -2.03
N PHE A 51 21.83 -10.93 -2.03
CA PHE A 51 21.62 -12.25 -2.68
C PHE A 51 20.84 -12.19 -3.98
N VAL A 52 20.08 -11.12 -4.22
CA VAL A 52 19.09 -11.04 -5.32
C VAL A 52 19.41 -9.95 -6.31
N GLY A 53 20.31 -9.01 -5.96
CA GLY A 53 20.51 -7.79 -6.72
C GLY A 53 19.29 -6.85 -6.62
N LYS A 54 19.34 -5.68 -7.25
CA LYS A 54 18.27 -4.68 -7.16
C LYS A 54 16.95 -5.20 -7.74
N ILE A 55 15.94 -5.39 -6.89
CA ILE A 55 14.58 -5.74 -7.29
C ILE A 55 13.91 -4.49 -7.86
N LYS A 56 13.19 -4.65 -8.98
CA LYS A 56 12.35 -3.62 -9.57
C LYS A 56 10.91 -4.11 -9.58
N PHE A 57 10.01 -3.31 -9.03
CA PHE A 57 8.57 -3.57 -9.06
C PHE A 57 7.93 -2.69 -10.13
N PRO A 58 7.50 -3.23 -11.28
CA PRO A 58 6.73 -2.47 -12.24
C PRO A 58 5.36 -2.14 -11.66
N LEU A 59 4.97 -0.88 -11.80
CA LEU A 59 3.72 -0.31 -11.31
C LEU A 59 2.88 0.11 -12.51
N GLY A 60 1.75 -0.55 -12.68
CA GLY A 60 0.79 -0.24 -13.72
C GLY A 60 -0.12 0.94 -13.35
N LYS A 61 -1.09 1.24 -14.20
CA LYS A 61 -2.03 2.33 -13.99
C LYS A 61 -2.77 2.26 -12.66
N PRO A 62 -3.28 1.09 -12.18
CA PRO A 62 -3.95 1.01 -10.89
C PRO A 62 -3.05 1.40 -9.70
N GLU A 63 -1.79 0.97 -9.70
CA GLU A 63 -0.83 1.34 -8.64
C GLU A 63 -0.42 2.81 -8.74
N GLN A 64 -0.27 3.34 -9.96
CA GLN A 64 0.06 4.74 -10.21
C GLN A 64 -1.02 5.67 -9.67
N GLU A 65 -2.29 5.38 -9.94
CA GLU A 65 -3.45 6.14 -9.44
C GLU A 65 -3.50 6.15 -7.91
N LEU A 66 -3.20 5.01 -7.26
CA LEU A 66 -3.12 4.92 -5.80
C LEU A 66 -1.94 5.69 -5.20
N LEU A 67 -0.83 5.81 -5.93
CA LEU A 67 0.39 6.48 -5.46
C LEU A 67 0.38 7.98 -5.72
N ALA A 68 -0.17 8.42 -6.85
CA ALA A 68 -0.09 9.79 -7.33
C ALA A 68 -0.41 10.85 -6.26
N PRO A 69 -1.50 10.72 -5.45
CA PRO A 69 -1.82 11.71 -4.42
C PRO A 69 -0.76 11.86 -3.34
N TYR A 70 0.03 10.80 -3.10
CA TYR A 70 1.05 10.76 -2.05
C TYR A 70 2.44 11.19 -2.52
N LEU A 71 2.61 11.50 -3.81
CA LEU A 71 3.86 11.97 -4.39
C LEU A 71 3.91 13.49 -4.58
N ILE A 72 2.73 14.14 -4.61
CA ILE A 72 2.61 15.57 -4.88
C ILE A 72 3.24 16.38 -3.73
N GLY A 73 4.12 17.32 -4.08
CA GLY A 73 4.75 18.26 -3.14
C GLY A 73 5.79 17.64 -2.21
N LYS A 74 6.12 16.35 -2.36
CA LYS A 74 7.12 15.68 -1.53
C LYS A 74 8.51 15.67 -2.16
N LYS A 75 9.53 15.72 -1.31
CA LYS A 75 10.94 15.58 -1.69
C LYS A 75 11.31 14.10 -1.85
N SER A 76 12.37 13.85 -2.62
CA SER A 76 12.86 12.50 -2.95
C SER A 76 13.09 11.58 -1.74
N GLY A 77 13.61 12.10 -0.63
CA GLY A 77 13.88 11.33 0.59
C GLY A 77 12.65 11.06 1.49
N GLU A 78 11.52 11.72 1.24
CA GLU A 78 10.35 11.60 2.11
C GLU A 78 9.58 10.29 1.88
N ALA A 79 8.92 9.84 2.95
CA ALA A 79 8.06 8.66 2.88
C ALA A 79 6.86 8.90 1.95
N VAL A 80 6.60 7.94 1.06
CA VAL A 80 5.35 7.97 0.27
C VAL A 80 4.16 7.87 1.22
N PHE A 81 4.19 6.93 2.15
CA PHE A 81 3.16 6.70 3.16
C PHE A 81 3.68 7.02 4.56
N SER A 82 3.02 7.93 5.25
CA SER A 82 3.44 8.37 6.58
C SER A 82 2.33 8.19 7.62
N PRO A 83 2.67 7.72 8.84
CA PRO A 83 1.72 7.75 9.96
C PRO A 83 1.17 9.16 10.25
N ARG A 84 1.98 10.20 9.99
CA ARG A 84 1.57 11.61 10.13
C ARG A 84 0.44 11.96 9.18
N THR A 85 0.56 11.58 7.89
CA THR A 85 -0.50 11.80 6.88
C THR A 85 -1.77 11.07 7.27
N ALA A 86 -1.68 9.78 7.63
CA ALA A 86 -2.84 9.00 8.08
C ALA A 86 -3.53 9.59 9.31
N GLN A 87 -2.78 10.18 10.23
CA GLN A 87 -3.34 10.86 11.40
C GLN A 87 -4.01 12.19 11.03
N ALA A 88 -3.45 12.94 10.09
CA ALA A 88 -4.06 14.15 9.57
C ALA A 88 -5.39 13.83 8.87
N GLU A 89 -5.44 12.79 8.04
CA GLU A 89 -6.66 12.28 7.40
C GLU A 89 -7.74 11.90 8.43
N ARG A 90 -7.36 11.17 9.49
CA ARG A 90 -8.29 10.81 10.58
C ARG A 90 -8.84 12.03 11.31
N LYS A 91 -7.99 13.06 11.54
CA LYS A 91 -8.43 14.31 12.15
C LYS A 91 -9.38 15.07 11.24
N ALA A 92 -9.08 15.14 9.93
CA ALA A 92 -9.94 15.77 8.94
C ALA A 92 -11.30 15.05 8.85
N GLU A 93 -11.32 13.70 8.77
CA GLU A 93 -12.55 12.91 8.80
C GLU A 93 -13.39 13.18 10.05
N LYS A 94 -12.75 13.20 11.23
CA LYS A 94 -13.45 13.50 12.49
C LYS A 94 -14.02 14.93 12.53
N ARG A 95 -13.31 15.91 11.96
CA ARG A 95 -13.80 17.28 11.86
C ARG A 95 -14.99 17.39 10.93
N ALA A 96 -14.90 16.76 9.75
CA ALA A 96 -15.98 16.76 8.76
C ALA A 96 -17.28 16.10 9.29
N ASN A 97 -17.14 15.00 10.07
CA ASN A 97 -18.26 14.25 10.64
C ASN A 97 -18.76 14.83 11.98
N ARG A 98 -18.21 15.96 12.43
CA ARG A 98 -18.61 16.56 13.70
C ARG A 98 -19.93 17.31 13.57
N GLN A 99 -20.90 16.96 14.37
CA GLN A 99 -22.22 17.60 14.40
C GLN A 99 -22.29 18.83 15.33
N THR A 100 -21.38 18.93 16.31
CA THR A 100 -21.38 20.01 17.27
C THR A 100 -20.23 21.00 17.02
N LYS A 101 -20.47 22.30 17.25
CA LYS A 101 -19.45 23.34 17.15
C LYS A 101 -18.33 23.11 18.20
N LEU A 102 -17.10 23.48 17.84
CA LEU A 102 -15.99 23.52 18.81
C LEU A 102 -16.23 24.57 19.87
N THR A 103 -16.00 24.22 21.13
CA THR A 103 -15.96 25.23 22.19
C THR A 103 -14.69 26.09 22.10
N PRO A 104 -14.68 27.35 22.57
CA PRO A 104 -13.47 28.18 22.54
C PRO A 104 -12.25 27.50 23.18
N ALA A 105 -12.46 26.80 24.30
CA ALA A 105 -11.39 26.02 24.94
C ALA A 105 -10.84 24.86 24.12
N GLN A 106 -11.67 24.26 23.27
CA GLN A 106 -11.21 23.20 22.34
C GLN A 106 -10.43 23.79 21.18
N VAL A 107 -10.84 24.96 20.66
CA VAL A 107 -10.11 25.70 19.62
C VAL A 107 -8.73 26.10 20.16
N ALA A 108 -8.65 26.73 21.30
CA ALA A 108 -7.38 27.11 21.93
C ALA A 108 -6.43 25.88 22.16
N ARG A 109 -6.98 24.75 22.60
CA ARG A 109 -6.18 23.52 22.75
C ARG A 109 -5.69 22.95 21.42
N ASP A 110 -6.49 23.03 20.38
CA ASP A 110 -6.10 22.56 19.04
C ASP A 110 -5.02 23.47 18.44
N GLU A 111 -5.12 24.77 18.63
CA GLU A 111 -4.10 25.76 18.25
C GLU A 111 -2.79 25.56 19.02
N ALA A 112 -2.84 25.41 20.33
CA ALA A 112 -1.66 25.09 21.15
C ALA A 112 -1.00 23.76 20.81
N ARG A 113 -1.73 22.78 20.25
CA ARG A 113 -1.20 21.50 19.80
C ARG A 113 -0.45 21.58 18.48
N VAL A 114 -0.67 22.59 17.66
CA VAL A 114 0.05 22.77 16.38
C VAL A 114 1.54 22.98 16.63
N GLU A 115 1.93 23.55 17.75
CA GLU A 115 3.32 23.82 18.13
C GLU A 115 4.05 22.60 18.75
N GLN A 116 3.34 21.52 19.09
CA GLN A 116 3.99 20.33 19.66
C GLN A 116 4.64 19.46 18.58
N PRO A 117 5.91 19.03 18.79
CA PRO A 117 6.57 18.14 17.85
C PRO A 117 5.76 16.87 17.63
N TYR A 118 5.66 16.45 16.37
CA TYR A 118 4.87 15.28 15.98
C TYR A 118 5.28 14.03 16.77
N ARG A 119 4.34 13.46 17.51
CA ARG A 119 4.51 12.16 18.21
C ARG A 119 4.68 10.98 17.25
N TYR A 120 4.37 11.17 15.97
CA TYR A 120 4.36 10.09 14.98
C TYR A 120 5.62 10.12 14.14
N SER A 121 6.20 8.92 13.92
CA SER A 121 7.32 8.74 13.01
C SER A 121 6.94 9.18 11.59
N GLU A 122 7.94 9.56 10.80
CA GLU A 122 7.77 9.84 9.37
C GLU A 122 7.45 8.57 8.59
N PHE A 123 8.07 7.46 8.95
CA PHE A 123 7.87 6.17 8.32
C PHE A 123 7.04 5.23 9.21
N TYR A 124 6.21 4.42 8.56
CA TYR A 124 5.67 3.24 9.20
C TYR A 124 6.79 2.24 9.50
N ASN A 125 6.60 1.43 10.52
CA ASN A 125 7.41 0.25 10.78
C ASN A 125 6.48 -0.98 10.84
N ARG A 126 7.07 -2.17 11.04
CA ARG A 126 6.33 -3.43 11.10
C ARG A 126 5.18 -3.41 12.12
N PHE A 127 5.43 -2.82 13.29
CA PHE A 127 4.44 -2.77 14.37
C PHE A 127 3.35 -1.76 14.07
N SER A 128 3.71 -0.54 13.70
CA SER A 128 2.75 0.53 13.45
C SER A 128 1.85 0.24 12.23
N TYR A 129 2.36 -0.40 11.19
CA TYR A 129 1.55 -0.82 10.05
C TYR A 129 0.56 -1.92 10.43
N ARG A 130 1.03 -2.95 11.17
CA ARG A 130 0.17 -4.01 11.70
C ARG A 130 -0.92 -3.45 12.61
N GLN A 131 -0.56 -2.61 13.60
CA GLN A 131 -1.52 -1.99 14.51
C GLN A 131 -2.55 -1.12 13.77
N ALA A 132 -2.12 -0.37 12.74
CA ALA A 132 -3.03 0.45 11.96
C ALA A 132 -4.12 -0.39 11.26
N ILE A 133 -3.76 -1.57 10.73
CA ILE A 133 -4.70 -2.53 10.13
C ILE A 133 -5.62 -3.10 11.20
N GLU A 134 -5.08 -3.57 12.33
CA GLU A 134 -5.84 -4.13 13.44
C GLU A 134 -6.89 -3.12 13.96
N HIS A 135 -6.47 -1.88 14.19
CA HIS A 135 -7.40 -0.81 14.57
C HIS A 135 -8.50 -0.55 13.53
N ALA A 136 -8.15 -0.67 12.23
CA ALA A 136 -9.15 -0.46 11.17
C ALA A 136 -10.15 -1.60 11.12
N ILE A 137 -9.72 -2.86 11.31
CA ILE A 137 -10.59 -4.04 11.41
C ILE A 137 -11.51 -3.90 12.63
N ASN A 138 -10.94 -3.65 13.80
CA ASN A 138 -11.69 -3.52 15.05
C ASN A 138 -12.72 -2.37 14.98
N LYS A 139 -12.35 -1.24 14.31
CA LYS A 139 -13.31 -0.14 14.09
C LYS A 139 -14.44 -0.55 13.16
N GLY A 140 -14.14 -1.28 12.09
CA GLY A 140 -15.14 -1.77 11.13
C GLY A 140 -16.10 -2.76 11.79
N ASN A 141 -15.56 -3.73 12.51
CA ASN A 141 -16.34 -4.79 13.16
C ASN A 141 -17.32 -4.29 14.22
N LYS A 142 -17.10 -3.09 14.80
CA LYS A 142 -18.06 -2.48 15.73
C LYS A 142 -19.42 -2.16 15.10
N THR A 143 -19.48 -2.02 13.79
CA THR A 143 -20.68 -1.65 13.03
C THR A 143 -21.23 -2.83 12.23
N LEU A 144 -20.56 -3.98 12.22
CA LEU A 144 -20.95 -5.17 11.48
C LEU A 144 -21.59 -6.20 12.41
N PRO A 145 -22.62 -6.94 11.94
CA PRO A 145 -23.13 -8.14 12.60
C PRO A 145 -21.99 -9.14 12.86
N GLU A 146 -22.18 -10.04 13.82
CA GLU A 146 -21.15 -10.98 14.25
C GLU A 146 -20.69 -11.92 13.13
N ASP A 147 -21.62 -12.38 12.29
CA ASP A 147 -21.39 -13.24 11.13
C ASP A 147 -20.70 -12.55 9.95
N GLU A 148 -20.78 -11.21 9.88
CA GLU A 148 -20.12 -10.39 8.85
C GLU A 148 -18.79 -9.80 9.32
N GLN A 149 -18.37 -10.04 10.57
CA GLN A 149 -17.15 -9.48 11.10
C GLN A 149 -15.92 -9.99 10.35
N ILE A 150 -15.04 -9.04 10.03
CA ILE A 150 -13.77 -9.32 9.34
C ILE A 150 -12.81 -9.98 10.33
N PRO A 151 -12.34 -11.22 10.08
CA PRO A 151 -11.35 -11.85 10.94
C PRO A 151 -10.02 -11.08 10.89
N TYR A 152 -9.27 -11.12 11.98
CA TYR A 152 -7.95 -10.49 12.01
C TYR A 152 -7.01 -11.14 10.99
N TRP A 153 -6.29 -10.28 10.25
CA TRP A 153 -5.25 -10.70 9.33
C TRP A 153 -4.00 -9.82 9.44
N THR A 154 -2.85 -10.41 9.13
CA THR A 154 -1.56 -9.70 9.13
C THR A 154 -1.24 -9.13 7.75
N PRO A 155 -0.45 -8.03 7.64
CA PRO A 155 -0.02 -7.49 6.35
C PRO A 155 0.61 -8.54 5.42
N TYR A 156 1.23 -9.57 5.96
CA TYR A 156 1.86 -10.63 5.16
C TYR A 156 0.84 -11.48 4.39
N ARG A 157 -0.39 -11.61 4.89
CA ARG A 157 -1.46 -12.32 4.17
C ARG A 157 -1.85 -11.67 2.86
N LEU A 158 -1.69 -10.33 2.72
CA LEU A 158 -1.94 -9.64 1.45
C LEU A 158 -1.01 -10.15 0.35
N ARG A 159 0.25 -10.44 0.68
CA ARG A 159 1.20 -11.02 -0.25
C ARG A 159 0.79 -12.44 -0.67
N ASN A 160 0.32 -13.25 0.28
CA ASN A 160 -0.18 -14.59 -0.03
C ASN A 160 -1.44 -14.52 -0.91
N SER A 161 -2.36 -13.60 -0.62
CA SER A 161 -3.57 -13.39 -1.43
C SER A 161 -3.23 -12.93 -2.85
N ALA A 162 -2.22 -12.05 -3.01
CA ALA A 162 -1.74 -11.65 -4.34
C ALA A 162 -1.19 -12.83 -5.11
N ALA A 163 -0.42 -13.71 -4.45
CA ALA A 163 0.11 -14.93 -5.07
C ALA A 163 -0.99 -15.86 -5.56
N THR A 164 -1.94 -16.16 -4.68
CA THR A 164 -3.07 -17.05 -4.99
C THR A 164 -3.89 -16.51 -6.16
N ALA A 165 -4.23 -15.21 -6.13
CA ALA A 165 -4.99 -14.59 -7.21
C ALA A 165 -4.25 -14.59 -8.55
N THR A 166 -2.92 -14.44 -8.54
CA THR A 166 -2.11 -14.49 -9.76
C THR A 166 -1.97 -15.94 -10.28
N GLU A 167 -1.77 -16.89 -9.37
CA GLU A 167 -1.71 -18.32 -9.72
C GLU A 167 -3.01 -18.80 -10.36
N GLU A 168 -4.15 -18.45 -9.77
CA GLU A 168 -5.48 -18.84 -10.28
C GLU A 168 -5.80 -18.22 -11.64
N LYS A 169 -5.42 -16.97 -11.87
CA LYS A 169 -5.80 -16.21 -13.08
C LYS A 169 -4.77 -16.30 -14.22
N ILE A 170 -3.49 -16.55 -13.92
CA ILE A 170 -2.42 -16.46 -14.91
C ILE A 170 -1.53 -17.69 -14.88
N GLY A 171 -1.06 -18.12 -13.70
CA GLY A 171 -0.22 -19.30 -13.54
C GLY A 171 0.76 -19.23 -12.37
N LEU A 172 1.32 -20.41 -12.04
CA LEU A 172 2.21 -20.59 -10.89
C LEU A 172 3.56 -19.86 -11.09
N ASP A 173 4.11 -19.90 -12.29
CA ASP A 173 5.41 -19.27 -12.59
C ASP A 173 5.32 -17.75 -12.47
N GLU A 174 4.21 -17.17 -12.91
CA GLU A 174 3.92 -15.75 -12.78
C GLU A 174 3.73 -15.34 -11.31
N ALA A 175 3.03 -16.14 -10.52
CA ALA A 175 2.88 -15.92 -9.09
C ALA A 175 4.24 -15.97 -8.36
N GLN A 176 5.10 -16.92 -8.69
CA GLN A 176 6.45 -17.01 -8.14
C GLN A 176 7.30 -15.80 -8.54
N ALA A 177 7.21 -15.38 -9.80
CA ALA A 177 7.92 -14.21 -10.31
C ALA A 177 7.44 -12.93 -9.64
N GLN A 178 6.14 -12.75 -9.45
CA GLN A 178 5.55 -11.62 -8.75
C GLN A 178 6.07 -11.51 -7.32
N LEU A 179 6.17 -12.63 -6.63
CA LEU A 179 6.67 -12.67 -5.25
C LEU A 179 8.19 -12.58 -5.16
N GLY A 180 8.91 -12.79 -6.23
CA GLY A 180 10.37 -12.92 -6.20
C GLY A 180 10.84 -14.09 -5.34
N HIS A 181 10.07 -15.18 -5.30
CA HIS A 181 10.47 -16.40 -4.62
C HIS A 181 11.52 -17.12 -5.46
N LYS A 182 12.67 -17.42 -4.86
CA LYS A 182 13.76 -18.18 -5.53
C LYS A 182 13.55 -19.68 -5.34
N SER A 183 13.65 -20.44 -6.45
CA SER A 183 14.18 -21.81 -6.36
C SER A 183 15.71 -21.74 -6.40
N ALA A 184 16.38 -22.60 -5.65
CA ALA A 184 17.82 -22.53 -5.38
C ALA A 184 18.77 -22.60 -6.60
N ASN A 185 18.31 -22.96 -7.79
CA ASN A 185 19.16 -23.30 -8.92
C ASN A 185 19.21 -22.30 -10.10
N MET A 186 18.62 -21.09 -10.00
CA MET A 186 18.47 -20.24 -11.20
C MET A 186 18.84 -18.75 -11.06
N THR A 187 19.92 -18.46 -10.38
CA THR A 187 20.29 -17.11 -9.91
C THR A 187 20.67 -16.09 -11.00
N ARG A 188 21.02 -16.46 -12.20
CA ARG A 188 21.49 -15.50 -13.23
C ARG A 188 20.54 -15.27 -14.42
N ARG A 189 19.75 -16.24 -14.83
CA ARG A 189 18.76 -16.09 -15.94
C ARG A 189 17.46 -15.43 -15.50
N TYR A 190 17.14 -15.54 -14.22
CA TYR A 190 15.84 -15.16 -13.65
C TYR A 190 15.62 -13.66 -13.47
N SER A 191 16.63 -12.86 -13.22
CA SER A 191 16.43 -11.42 -12.97
C SER A 191 15.81 -10.69 -14.18
N LYS A 192 16.27 -11.01 -15.41
CA LYS A 192 15.68 -10.41 -16.63
C LYS A 192 14.35 -11.04 -17.02
N ALA A 193 14.19 -12.36 -16.84
CA ALA A 193 12.92 -13.04 -17.08
C ALA A 193 11.87 -12.64 -16.06
N GLN A 194 12.21 -12.57 -14.78
CA GLN A 194 11.33 -12.10 -13.72
C GLN A 194 10.86 -10.65 -13.92
N LEU A 195 11.74 -9.77 -14.39
CA LEU A 195 11.34 -8.41 -14.69
C LEU A 195 10.31 -8.37 -15.85
N ARG A 196 10.57 -9.10 -16.94
CA ARG A 196 9.62 -9.18 -18.07
C ARG A 196 8.25 -9.72 -17.65
N ILE A 197 8.24 -10.76 -16.81
CA ILE A 197 7.00 -11.34 -16.29
C ILE A 197 6.27 -10.31 -15.39
N ARG A 198 6.99 -9.61 -14.51
CA ARG A 198 6.40 -8.53 -13.67
C ARG A 198 5.87 -7.38 -14.51
N GLU A 199 6.55 -6.99 -15.58
CA GLU A 199 6.07 -5.97 -16.51
C GLU A 199 4.82 -6.42 -17.26
N LYS A 200 4.79 -7.68 -17.73
CA LYS A 200 3.58 -8.28 -18.32
C LYS A 200 2.42 -8.23 -17.33
N LEU A 201 2.61 -8.72 -16.12
CA LEU A 201 1.59 -8.68 -15.06
C LEU A 201 1.11 -7.27 -14.74
N ALA A 202 2.02 -6.28 -14.72
CA ALA A 202 1.64 -4.90 -14.50
C ALA A 202 0.76 -4.36 -15.64
N ARG A 203 1.08 -4.71 -16.91
CA ARG A 203 0.25 -4.35 -18.08
C ARG A 203 -1.10 -5.07 -18.07
N ASP A 204 -1.13 -6.34 -17.68
CA ASP A 204 -2.39 -7.11 -17.59
C ASP A 204 -3.30 -6.54 -16.49
N ARG A 205 -2.73 -6.09 -15.35
CA ARG A 205 -3.49 -5.36 -14.32
C ARG A 205 -4.01 -3.99 -14.79
N GLN A 206 -3.36 -3.35 -15.76
CA GLN A 206 -3.90 -2.13 -16.38
C GLN A 206 -5.18 -2.41 -17.17
N LYS A 207 -5.30 -3.61 -17.77
CA LYS A 207 -6.48 -4.02 -18.55
C LYS A 207 -7.57 -4.61 -17.66
N HIS A 208 -7.18 -5.33 -16.63
CA HIS A 208 -8.08 -6.02 -15.71
C HIS A 208 -7.49 -6.05 -14.31
N ASN A 209 -8.08 -5.28 -13.39
CA ASN A 209 -7.72 -5.33 -11.98
C ASN A 209 -8.32 -6.60 -11.36
N PRO A 210 -7.51 -7.59 -10.92
CA PRO A 210 -8.03 -8.85 -10.39
C PRO A 210 -8.80 -8.71 -9.06
N PHE A 211 -8.86 -7.50 -8.50
CA PHE A 211 -9.53 -7.18 -7.24
C PHE A 211 -10.66 -6.15 -7.41
N ASP A 212 -11.04 -5.87 -8.66
CA ASP A 212 -12.14 -4.97 -9.00
C ASP A 212 -13.49 -5.71 -9.05
N ASP A 213 -13.60 -6.79 -8.29
CA ASP A 213 -14.81 -7.56 -8.16
C ASP A 213 -15.87 -6.77 -7.37
N GLY A 214 -16.56 -5.87 -8.07
CA GLY A 214 -17.93 -5.49 -7.76
C GLY A 214 -18.26 -4.76 -6.46
N LEU A 215 -17.31 -4.32 -5.65
CA LEU A 215 -17.61 -3.62 -4.40
C LEU A 215 -17.95 -2.12 -4.56
N GLU A 216 -17.88 -1.59 -5.78
CA GLU A 216 -18.28 -0.20 -6.07
C GLU A 216 -19.67 -0.09 -6.71
N GLY A 217 -20.30 -1.20 -7.14
CA GLY A 217 -21.58 -1.21 -7.85
C GLY A 217 -22.84 -1.13 -6.98
N GLU A 218 -22.79 -1.44 -5.69
CA GLU A 218 -24.00 -1.51 -4.86
C GLU A 218 -24.26 -0.28 -3.97
N ARG A 219 -23.42 0.76 -4.00
CA ARG A 219 -23.67 1.99 -3.22
C ARG A 219 -24.27 3.15 -4.01
N ALA A 220 -24.54 3.00 -5.30
CA ALA A 220 -25.17 4.04 -6.13
C ALA A 220 -26.67 3.83 -6.39
N ALA A 221 -27.27 2.79 -5.81
CA ALA A 221 -28.68 2.48 -5.97
C ALA A 221 -29.38 2.23 -4.61
N LYS A 222 -29.37 3.24 -3.74
CA LYS A 222 -30.39 3.43 -2.69
C LYS A 222 -30.38 4.87 -2.21
#